data_d0960082921088ec437e58f907bbbf4e
#
_entry.id   d0960082921088ec437e58f907bbbf4e
#
_cell.length_a   1.000
_cell.length_b   1.000
_cell.length_c   1.000
_cell.angle_alpha   90.00
_cell.angle_beta   90.00
_cell.angle_gamma   90.00
#
_symmetry.space_group_name_H-M   'P 1'
#
loop_
_entity.id
_entity.type
_entity.pdbx_description
1 polymer ?
#
loop_
_entity_poly.entity_id
_entity_poly.type
_entity_poly.pdbx_seq_one_letter_code
_entity_poly.pdbx_strand_id
1 'polypeptide(L)'
;MTCEAAMERLMRRAEMVVAMGVDGSTAGLVEAATSRTARLLIFPRDGAGAVGGGVAVGGALPGEWYLDEAPPSPIAGEVDRFVGAGLPPLTRVLPVVGEAGGTALHLRLGGAGESRAALILRADGPRRVGVVLARGFWRWAFRGGEPREHYRSLWAAVGGWMMADEPLAAGPGVRPARPVLQRGLRAPWFGRGYENEQIVLTVAAATGDVVLDSTLTVPQGGLLTTAPLAAGTYTYTAVAAADTIGGTFHVEAFTDEMLQRPTDVADLTMRAPDGDTAAERNRPLRTWPFPYLVILAAVCAEWIGRRRAGLR
;
A
#
# COMPACT_ATOMS: atom_id res chain seq x y z
N MET A 1 -15.28 12.55 -30.52
CA MET A 1 -14.41 12.84 -29.35
C MET A 1 -13.36 11.77 -29.38
N THR A 2 -12.10 12.10 -29.60
CA THR A 2 -11.01 11.13 -29.63
C THR A 2 -10.74 10.56 -28.23
N CYS A 3 -10.27 9.32 -28.13
CA CYS A 3 -9.93 8.66 -26.87
C CYS A 3 -8.93 9.50 -26.04
N GLU A 4 -8.02 10.18 -26.73
CA GLU A 4 -7.01 11.07 -26.16
C GLU A 4 -7.65 12.29 -25.46
N ALA A 5 -8.62 12.96 -26.09
CA ALA A 5 -9.33 14.09 -25.47
C ALA A 5 -10.18 13.70 -24.26
N ALA A 6 -10.70 12.45 -24.24
CA ALA A 6 -11.41 11.92 -23.09
C ALA A 6 -10.44 11.62 -21.92
N MET A 7 -9.30 11.02 -22.24
CA MET A 7 -8.24 10.71 -21.25
C MET A 7 -7.67 11.99 -20.64
N GLU A 8 -7.36 12.99 -21.44
CA GLU A 8 -6.90 14.29 -20.94
C GLU A 8 -7.90 14.98 -20.01
N ARG A 9 -9.21 14.82 -20.27
CA ARG A 9 -10.26 15.39 -19.43
C ARG A 9 -10.35 14.66 -18.08
N LEU A 10 -10.21 13.33 -18.08
CA LEU A 10 -10.17 12.53 -16.85
C LEU A 10 -8.94 12.88 -16.01
N MET A 11 -7.76 12.97 -16.64
CA MET A 11 -6.51 13.31 -15.95
C MET A 11 -6.52 14.71 -15.33
N ARG A 12 -7.22 15.68 -15.96
CA ARG A 12 -7.39 17.03 -15.38
C ARG A 12 -8.22 17.08 -14.10
N ARG A 13 -9.04 16.08 -13.83
CA ARG A 13 -9.91 15.99 -12.64
C ARG A 13 -9.37 15.05 -11.58
N ALA A 14 -8.35 14.28 -11.92
CA ALA A 14 -7.77 13.31 -11.01
C ALA A 14 -6.85 14.00 -10.01
N GLU A 15 -7.02 13.70 -8.74
CA GLU A 15 -6.11 14.15 -7.68
C GLU A 15 -4.74 13.45 -7.79
N MET A 16 -4.74 12.22 -8.29
CA MET A 16 -3.54 11.42 -8.53
C MET A 16 -3.70 10.62 -9.82
N VAL A 17 -2.64 10.52 -10.59
CA VAL A 17 -2.57 9.66 -11.78
C VAL A 17 -1.59 8.52 -11.54
N VAL A 18 -2.02 7.29 -11.80
CA VAL A 18 -1.16 6.10 -11.82
C VAL A 18 -0.97 5.66 -13.26
N ALA A 19 0.23 5.83 -13.79
CA ALA A 19 0.59 5.48 -15.16
C ALA A 19 1.35 4.15 -15.18
N MET A 20 0.77 3.14 -15.81
CA MET A 20 1.36 1.79 -15.88
C MET A 20 1.82 1.44 -17.30
N GLY A 21 2.97 0.78 -17.41
CA GLY A 21 3.50 0.36 -18.71
C GLY A 21 4.06 1.51 -19.54
N VAL A 22 4.50 2.58 -18.90
CA VAL A 22 5.05 3.77 -19.56
C VAL A 22 6.37 3.43 -20.24
N ASP A 23 6.51 3.85 -21.49
CA ASP A 23 7.72 3.73 -22.32
C ASP A 23 8.03 5.06 -23.01
N GLY A 24 9.11 5.09 -23.79
CA GLY A 24 9.53 6.32 -24.49
C GLY A 24 8.48 6.91 -25.41
N SER A 25 7.55 6.10 -25.95
CA SER A 25 6.48 6.58 -26.83
C SER A 25 5.32 7.22 -26.05
N THR A 26 5.10 6.78 -24.82
CA THR A 26 4.02 7.26 -23.96
C THR A 26 4.49 8.28 -22.92
N ALA A 27 5.82 8.43 -22.75
CA ALA A 27 6.42 9.38 -21.78
C ALA A 27 5.96 10.82 -22.01
N GLY A 28 5.82 11.26 -23.26
CA GLY A 28 5.32 12.59 -23.61
C GLY A 28 3.87 12.82 -23.19
N LEU A 29 3.01 11.81 -23.33
CA LEU A 29 1.62 11.87 -22.87
C LEU A 29 1.54 11.96 -21.35
N VAL A 30 2.38 11.17 -20.67
CA VAL A 30 2.50 11.17 -19.21
C VAL A 30 3.00 12.54 -18.73
N GLU A 31 4.01 13.11 -19.36
CA GLU A 31 4.53 14.45 -19.04
C GLU A 31 3.49 15.56 -19.27
N ALA A 32 2.78 15.51 -20.39
CA ALA A 32 1.69 16.45 -20.68
C ALA A 32 0.52 16.32 -19.68
N ALA A 33 0.24 15.10 -19.22
CA ALA A 33 -0.74 14.86 -18.16
C ALA A 33 -0.28 15.44 -16.81
N THR A 34 1.00 15.27 -16.48
CA THR A 34 1.58 15.69 -15.21
C THR A 34 1.82 17.17 -15.08
N SER A 35 1.97 17.91 -16.19
CA SER A 35 1.98 19.37 -16.12
C SER A 35 0.69 19.95 -15.51
N ARG A 36 -0.37 19.12 -15.41
CA ARG A 36 -1.71 19.50 -14.94
C ARG A 36 -2.15 18.77 -13.67
N THR A 37 -1.42 17.72 -13.28
CA THR A 37 -1.75 16.90 -12.10
C THR A 37 -0.59 16.99 -11.12
N ALA A 38 -0.87 17.37 -9.88
CA ALA A 38 0.16 17.54 -8.87
C ALA A 38 0.82 16.20 -8.42
N ARG A 39 0.19 15.05 -8.72
CA ARG A 39 0.60 13.74 -8.18
C ARG A 39 0.61 12.66 -9.25
N LEU A 40 1.77 12.07 -9.50
CA LEU A 40 1.97 11.05 -10.53
C LEU A 40 2.78 9.87 -10.00
N LEU A 41 2.25 8.66 -10.10
CA LEU A 41 2.95 7.41 -9.85
C LEU A 41 3.16 6.64 -11.16
N ILE A 42 4.41 6.38 -11.50
CA ILE A 42 4.81 5.78 -12.78
C ILE A 42 5.33 4.36 -12.55
N PHE A 43 4.82 3.41 -13.34
CA PHE A 43 5.36 2.06 -13.47
C PHE A 43 5.91 1.90 -14.90
N PRO A 44 7.22 2.08 -15.13
CA PRO A 44 7.82 1.99 -16.45
C PRO A 44 7.67 0.61 -17.07
N ARG A 45 7.66 0.52 -18.38
CA ARG A 45 7.83 -0.73 -19.13
C ARG A 45 9.30 -1.12 -19.21
N ASP A 46 9.59 -2.39 -19.41
CA ASP A 46 10.95 -2.89 -19.57
C ASP A 46 11.63 -2.23 -20.80
N GLY A 47 12.83 -1.71 -20.65
CA GLY A 47 13.62 -1.08 -21.73
C GLY A 47 13.17 0.32 -22.14
N ALA A 48 12.47 1.04 -21.26
CA ALA A 48 11.68 2.19 -21.61
C ALA A 48 12.42 3.48 -22.03
N GLY A 49 13.68 3.67 -21.73
CA GLY A 49 14.31 4.99 -21.92
C GLY A 49 13.73 6.06 -21.00
N ALA A 50 13.38 7.25 -21.50
CA ALA A 50 12.71 8.29 -20.73
C ALA A 50 11.28 7.85 -20.36
N VAL A 51 10.91 8.00 -19.09
CA VAL A 51 9.60 7.54 -18.57
C VAL A 51 8.74 8.65 -17.95
N GLY A 52 9.21 9.88 -18.04
CA GLY A 52 8.59 11.05 -17.42
C GLY A 52 9.13 11.33 -16.02
N GLY A 53 8.74 12.49 -15.45
CA GLY A 53 9.25 12.94 -14.15
C GLY A 53 10.76 13.14 -14.09
N GLY A 54 11.41 13.39 -15.21
CA GLY A 54 12.86 13.55 -15.30
C GLY A 54 13.67 12.27 -15.04
N VAL A 55 13.06 11.09 -15.19
CA VAL A 55 13.69 9.79 -15.00
C VAL A 55 13.81 9.06 -16.34
N ALA A 56 15.01 8.54 -16.62
CA ALA A 56 15.25 7.62 -17.72
C ALA A 56 15.72 6.27 -17.16
N VAL A 57 15.28 5.17 -17.77
CA VAL A 57 15.58 3.82 -17.31
C VAL A 57 16.20 2.98 -18.44
N GLY A 58 17.12 2.11 -18.04
CA GLY A 58 17.76 1.14 -18.94
C GLY A 58 16.99 -0.16 -19.06
N GLY A 59 17.62 -1.15 -19.70
CA GLY A 59 17.09 -2.50 -19.81
C GLY A 59 16.94 -3.17 -18.46
N ALA A 60 15.89 -3.97 -18.31
CA ALA A 60 15.59 -4.66 -17.08
C ALA A 60 16.69 -5.64 -16.68
N LEU A 61 17.12 -5.59 -15.44
CA LEU A 61 18.09 -6.49 -14.83
C LEU A 61 17.33 -7.59 -14.08
N PRO A 62 17.24 -8.82 -14.60
CA PRO A 62 16.62 -9.93 -13.92
C PRO A 62 17.52 -10.42 -12.78
N GLY A 63 16.93 -11.06 -11.78
CA GLY A 63 17.65 -11.63 -10.66
C GLY A 63 16.83 -11.63 -9.37
N GLU A 64 17.44 -12.11 -8.30
CA GLU A 64 16.89 -12.04 -6.96
C GLU A 64 17.40 -10.78 -6.27
N TRP A 65 16.51 -9.81 -6.13
CA TRP A 65 16.79 -8.51 -5.56
C TRP A 65 16.23 -8.42 -4.16
N TYR A 66 17.09 -8.24 -3.20
CA TYR A 66 16.75 -8.14 -1.78
C TYR A 66 16.74 -6.70 -1.32
N LEU A 67 15.90 -6.41 -0.34
CA LEU A 67 15.83 -5.09 0.27
C LEU A 67 17.19 -4.73 0.89
N ASP A 68 17.65 -3.53 0.57
CA ASP A 68 18.84 -2.91 1.15
C ASP A 68 18.45 -1.84 2.18
N GLU A 69 19.43 -1.23 2.84
CA GLU A 69 19.19 -0.12 3.75
C GLU A 69 18.35 0.98 3.10
N ALA A 70 17.45 1.56 3.87
CA ALA A 70 16.62 2.64 3.38
C ALA A 70 17.47 3.93 3.25
N PRO A 71 17.49 4.56 2.07
CA PRO A 71 18.10 5.88 1.95
C PRO A 71 17.21 6.91 2.66
N PRO A 72 17.78 8.06 3.06
CA PRO A 72 16.98 9.16 3.58
C PRO A 72 15.85 9.52 2.60
N SER A 73 14.62 9.32 3.00
CA SER A 73 13.45 9.51 2.14
C SER A 73 12.19 9.80 2.96
N PRO A 74 11.14 10.33 2.34
CA PRO A 74 9.88 10.59 3.04
C PRO A 74 9.22 9.36 3.66
N ILE A 75 9.58 8.14 3.22
CA ILE A 75 9.04 6.88 3.71
C ILE A 75 10.10 6.02 4.42
N ALA A 76 11.28 6.56 4.71
CA ALA A 76 12.39 5.81 5.30
C ALA A 76 11.97 5.08 6.59
N GLY A 77 11.24 5.74 7.48
CA GLY A 77 10.79 5.12 8.74
C GLY A 77 9.88 3.91 8.58
N GLU A 78 9.18 3.76 7.43
CA GLU A 78 8.43 2.54 7.13
C GLU A 78 9.33 1.48 6.50
N VAL A 79 10.25 1.87 5.63
CA VAL A 79 11.16 0.95 4.94
C VAL A 79 12.15 0.33 5.92
N ASP A 80 12.65 1.07 6.90
CA ASP A 80 13.57 0.58 7.93
C ASP A 80 13.00 -0.61 8.73
N ARG A 81 11.68 -0.66 8.89
CA ARG A 81 11.00 -1.79 9.54
C ARG A 81 11.04 -3.08 8.73
N PHE A 82 11.31 -2.98 7.43
CA PHE A 82 11.35 -4.13 6.51
C PHE A 82 12.75 -4.69 6.37
N VAL A 83 13.78 -3.91 6.71
CA VAL A 83 15.18 -4.34 6.63
C VAL A 83 15.38 -5.51 7.60
N GLY A 84 15.87 -6.63 7.09
CA GLY A 84 16.05 -7.85 7.88
C GLY A 84 14.79 -8.72 8.06
N ALA A 85 13.62 -8.31 7.56
CA ALA A 85 12.36 -9.05 7.73
C ALA A 85 12.23 -10.34 6.87
N GLY A 86 13.29 -10.79 6.20
CA GLY A 86 13.25 -12.02 5.41
C GLY A 86 12.25 -11.99 4.25
N LEU A 87 12.03 -10.82 3.65
CA LEU A 87 11.10 -10.65 2.55
C LEU A 87 11.50 -11.44 1.31
N PRO A 88 10.54 -11.98 0.55
CA PRO A 88 10.84 -12.62 -0.74
C PRO A 88 11.55 -11.66 -1.67
N PRO A 89 12.58 -12.13 -2.42
CA PRO A 89 13.28 -11.26 -3.36
C PRO A 89 12.35 -10.80 -4.47
N LEU A 90 12.57 -9.57 -4.93
CA LEU A 90 11.95 -9.03 -6.13
C LEU A 90 12.63 -9.62 -7.38
N THR A 91 11.95 -9.62 -8.52
CA THR A 91 12.37 -10.42 -9.69
C THR A 91 13.24 -9.68 -10.68
N ARG A 92 13.17 -8.36 -10.71
CA ARG A 92 13.96 -7.52 -11.59
C ARG A 92 13.94 -6.06 -11.16
N VAL A 93 14.95 -5.31 -11.60
CA VAL A 93 15.06 -3.86 -11.42
C VAL A 93 15.34 -3.20 -12.76
N LEU A 94 14.75 -2.05 -12.99
CA LEU A 94 15.05 -1.16 -14.11
C LEU A 94 16.11 -0.16 -13.64
N PRO A 95 17.38 -0.25 -14.10
CA PRO A 95 18.41 0.67 -13.67
C PRO A 95 18.10 2.08 -14.20
N VAL A 96 18.33 3.09 -13.38
CA VAL A 96 18.23 4.48 -13.79
C VAL A 96 19.43 4.82 -14.65
N VAL A 97 19.20 5.54 -15.75
CA VAL A 97 20.24 6.12 -16.59
C VAL A 97 20.51 7.54 -16.10
N GLY A 98 21.72 7.79 -15.59
CA GLY A 98 22.10 9.05 -14.95
C GLY A 98 21.87 9.05 -13.43
N GLU A 99 21.80 10.23 -12.82
CA GLU A 99 21.60 10.36 -11.37
C GLU A 99 20.13 10.19 -10.98
N ALA A 100 19.87 9.30 -10.03
CA ALA A 100 18.56 9.05 -9.47
C ALA A 100 18.36 9.84 -8.18
N GLY A 101 18.17 11.14 -8.25
CA GLY A 101 17.78 11.90 -7.06
C GLY A 101 16.43 11.45 -6.51
N GLY A 102 16.26 11.47 -5.18
CA GLY A 102 15.00 11.11 -4.53
C GLY A 102 14.75 9.62 -4.41
N THR A 103 15.77 8.78 -4.40
CA THR A 103 15.62 7.35 -4.16
C THR A 103 15.03 7.11 -2.77
N ALA A 104 13.98 6.29 -2.70
CA ALA A 104 13.26 5.98 -1.49
C ALA A 104 13.39 4.52 -1.06
N LEU A 105 13.82 3.66 -1.98
CA LEU A 105 14.03 2.23 -1.73
C LEU A 105 15.20 1.74 -2.57
N HIS A 106 16.14 1.06 -1.92
CA HIS A 106 17.24 0.36 -2.57
C HIS A 106 17.05 -1.15 -2.52
N LEU A 107 17.54 -1.82 -3.55
CA LEU A 107 17.64 -3.27 -3.62
C LEU A 107 19.05 -3.69 -4.00
N ARG A 108 19.48 -4.82 -3.45
CA ARG A 108 20.77 -5.43 -3.67
C ARG A 108 20.64 -6.78 -4.35
N LEU A 109 21.37 -7.00 -5.42
CA LEU A 109 21.36 -8.27 -6.15
C LEU A 109 21.99 -9.37 -5.31
N GLY A 110 21.29 -10.48 -5.09
CA GLY A 110 21.78 -11.63 -4.32
C GLY A 110 22.14 -11.31 -2.87
N GLY A 111 21.69 -10.15 -2.34
CA GLY A 111 21.99 -9.71 -0.98
C GLY A 111 23.40 -9.15 -0.75
N ALA A 112 24.34 -9.34 -1.68
CA ALA A 112 25.74 -8.89 -1.55
C ALA A 112 26.25 -8.14 -2.78
N GLY A 113 25.47 -8.07 -3.84
CA GLY A 113 25.83 -7.40 -5.10
C GLY A 113 25.66 -5.89 -5.06
N GLU A 114 25.62 -5.30 -6.24
CA GLU A 114 25.43 -3.85 -6.40
C GLU A 114 24.04 -3.40 -5.97
N SER A 115 23.97 -2.27 -5.28
CA SER A 115 22.71 -1.65 -4.85
C SER A 115 22.13 -0.80 -5.98
N ARG A 116 20.81 -0.88 -6.18
CA ARG A 116 20.07 -0.15 -7.20
C ARG A 116 18.80 0.47 -6.64
N ALA A 117 18.43 1.63 -7.16
CA ALA A 117 17.16 2.25 -6.84
C ALA A 117 15.98 1.38 -7.31
N ALA A 118 15.02 1.14 -6.43
CA ALA A 118 13.80 0.38 -6.69
C ALA A 118 12.54 1.24 -6.70
N LEU A 119 12.59 2.35 -5.98
CA LEU A 119 11.53 3.36 -5.90
C LEU A 119 12.18 4.74 -5.80
N ILE A 120 11.72 5.66 -6.61
CA ILE A 120 12.09 7.07 -6.56
C ILE A 120 10.85 7.87 -6.14
N LEU A 121 11.01 8.78 -5.18
CA LEU A 121 9.99 9.72 -4.75
C LEU A 121 10.58 11.13 -4.80
N ARG A 122 9.99 11.98 -5.62
CA ARG A 122 10.42 13.38 -5.81
C ARG A 122 9.28 14.33 -5.53
N ALA A 123 9.60 15.41 -4.82
CA ALA A 123 8.71 16.55 -4.65
C ALA A 123 9.35 17.79 -5.31
N ASP A 124 8.57 18.49 -6.10
CA ASP A 124 8.90 19.79 -6.66
C ASP A 124 7.72 20.74 -6.40
N GLY A 125 7.85 21.49 -5.32
CA GLY A 125 6.74 22.27 -4.77
C GLY A 125 5.52 21.34 -4.46
N PRO A 126 4.34 21.67 -4.97
CA PRO A 126 3.15 20.85 -4.77
C PRO A 126 3.15 19.57 -5.61
N ARG A 127 4.04 19.45 -6.59
CA ARG A 127 4.12 18.31 -7.51
C ARG A 127 4.86 17.16 -6.85
N ARG A 128 4.29 15.96 -6.93
CA ARG A 128 4.89 14.72 -6.42
C ARG A 128 4.94 13.67 -7.51
N VAL A 129 6.12 13.11 -7.70
CA VAL A 129 6.36 12.07 -8.70
C VAL A 129 6.98 10.86 -8.02
N GLY A 130 6.33 9.72 -8.15
CA GLY A 130 6.85 8.40 -7.77
C GLY A 130 7.19 7.59 -9.02
N VAL A 131 8.33 6.93 -9.05
CA VAL A 131 8.70 6.00 -10.13
C VAL A 131 9.09 4.65 -9.52
N VAL A 132 8.34 3.61 -9.87
CA VAL A 132 8.52 2.26 -9.36
C VAL A 132 9.38 1.46 -10.33
N LEU A 133 10.63 1.26 -10.00
CA LEU A 133 11.65 0.65 -10.84
C LEU A 133 11.78 -0.86 -10.67
N ALA A 134 11.28 -1.40 -9.55
CA ALA A 134 11.34 -2.83 -9.28
C ALA A 134 10.06 -3.57 -9.65
N ARG A 135 10.21 -4.86 -9.94
CA ARG A 135 9.11 -5.79 -10.25
C ARG A 135 9.11 -6.94 -9.26
N GLY A 136 7.92 -7.46 -8.99
CA GLY A 136 7.78 -8.63 -8.13
C GLY A 136 7.24 -8.34 -6.74
N PHE A 137 6.84 -7.11 -6.43
CA PHE A 137 6.18 -6.76 -5.16
C PHE A 137 4.95 -7.63 -4.86
N TRP A 138 4.27 -8.15 -5.88
CA TRP A 138 3.16 -9.08 -5.73
C TRP A 138 3.54 -10.33 -4.92
N ARG A 139 4.82 -10.74 -4.94
CA ARG A 139 5.31 -11.89 -4.16
C ARG A 139 5.14 -11.66 -2.66
N TRP A 140 5.31 -10.41 -2.20
CA TRP A 140 5.04 -10.04 -0.82
C TRP A 140 3.54 -10.10 -0.52
N ALA A 141 2.70 -9.56 -1.43
CA ALA A 141 1.26 -9.55 -1.27
C ALA A 141 0.65 -10.95 -1.14
N PHE A 142 1.15 -11.91 -1.94
CA PHE A 142 0.58 -13.26 -2.01
C PHE A 142 1.19 -14.28 -1.04
N ARG A 143 2.33 -13.97 -0.43
CA ARG A 143 2.95 -14.90 0.52
C ARG A 143 2.16 -15.05 1.82
N GLY A 144 1.32 -14.07 2.16
CA GLY A 144 0.61 -14.03 3.44
C GLY A 144 1.51 -13.58 4.60
N GLY A 145 0.96 -13.49 5.81
CA GLY A 145 1.68 -13.11 7.02
C GLY A 145 2.41 -11.78 6.93
N GLU A 146 3.54 -11.68 7.59
CA GLU A 146 4.38 -10.48 7.69
C GLU A 146 4.75 -9.86 6.33
N PRO A 147 5.17 -10.60 5.28
CA PRO A 147 5.45 -10.01 3.97
C PRO A 147 4.26 -9.27 3.36
N ARG A 148 3.04 -9.77 3.55
CA ARG A 148 1.83 -9.11 3.08
C ARG A 148 1.57 -7.80 3.82
N GLU A 149 1.87 -7.75 5.11
CA GLU A 149 1.72 -6.53 5.91
C GLU A 149 2.75 -5.49 5.48
N HIS A 150 3.99 -5.89 5.25
CA HIS A 150 5.03 -5.00 4.71
C HIS A 150 4.67 -4.48 3.31
N TYR A 151 4.10 -5.32 2.44
CA TYR A 151 3.56 -4.85 1.16
C TYR A 151 2.51 -3.75 1.33
N ARG A 152 1.56 -3.97 2.23
CA ARG A 152 0.51 -2.98 2.50
C ARG A 152 1.07 -1.69 3.10
N SER A 153 1.98 -1.80 4.05
CA SER A 153 2.61 -0.65 4.69
C SER A 153 3.43 0.18 3.70
N LEU A 154 4.20 -0.47 2.81
CA LEU A 154 4.95 0.21 1.76
C LEU A 154 4.02 1.05 0.87
N TRP A 155 2.98 0.43 0.32
CA TRP A 155 2.08 1.14 -0.59
C TRP A 155 1.20 2.16 0.13
N ALA A 156 0.87 1.94 1.40
CA ALA A 156 0.20 2.94 2.22
C ALA A 156 1.10 4.15 2.48
N ALA A 157 2.40 3.94 2.75
CA ALA A 157 3.37 5.01 2.93
C ALA A 157 3.58 5.82 1.64
N VAL A 158 3.74 5.13 0.49
CA VAL A 158 3.84 5.77 -0.83
C VAL A 158 2.58 6.57 -1.14
N GLY A 159 1.40 5.96 -1.00
CA GLY A 159 0.11 6.62 -1.23
C GLY A 159 -0.11 7.80 -0.29
N GLY A 160 0.19 7.63 0.99
CA GLY A 160 0.11 8.70 1.99
C GLY A 160 1.02 9.87 1.66
N TRP A 161 2.26 9.59 1.26
CA TRP A 161 3.17 10.66 0.81
C TRP A 161 2.67 11.33 -0.47
N MET A 162 2.19 10.56 -1.43
CA MET A 162 1.64 11.11 -2.68
C MET A 162 0.44 12.02 -2.44
N MET A 163 -0.45 11.66 -1.52
CA MET A 163 -1.71 12.37 -1.26
C MET A 163 -1.60 13.46 -0.20
N ALA A 164 -0.49 13.58 0.50
CA ALA A 164 -0.31 14.64 1.48
C ALA A 164 -0.34 16.03 0.80
N ASP A 165 -1.10 16.96 1.33
CA ASP A 165 -1.24 18.32 0.77
C ASP A 165 -0.01 19.17 1.03
N GLU A 166 0.73 18.86 2.10
CA GLU A 166 2.05 19.45 2.40
C GLU A 166 3.15 18.39 2.27
N PRO A 167 4.40 18.78 1.95
CA PRO A 167 5.52 17.88 2.10
C PRO A 167 5.47 17.32 3.52
N LEU A 168 5.37 16.01 3.66
CA LEU A 168 5.59 15.35 4.94
C LEU A 168 7.03 15.70 5.33
N ALA A 169 7.18 16.85 5.98
CA ALA A 169 8.45 17.24 6.54
C ALA A 169 8.92 16.07 7.42
N ALA A 170 10.17 15.71 7.32
CA ALA A 170 10.81 14.71 8.19
C ALA A 170 10.89 15.22 9.65
N GLY A 171 10.14 16.28 9.98
CA GLY A 171 10.05 16.93 11.28
C GLY A 171 9.12 16.20 12.25
N PRO A 172 9.12 16.68 13.49
CA PRO A 172 8.19 16.22 14.51
C PRO A 172 6.76 16.41 14.02
N GLY A 173 5.88 15.44 14.29
CA GLY A 173 4.49 15.51 13.84
C GLY A 173 3.62 14.42 14.45
N VAL A 174 2.32 14.75 14.58
CA VAL A 174 1.27 13.78 14.94
C VAL A 174 0.38 13.56 13.73
N ARG A 175 0.20 12.31 13.33
CA ARG A 175 -0.60 11.98 12.15
C ARG A 175 -1.19 10.56 12.25
N PRO A 176 -2.28 10.28 11.53
CA PRO A 176 -2.75 8.91 11.37
C PRO A 176 -1.64 8.03 10.79
N ALA A 177 -1.50 6.81 11.26
CA ALA A 177 -0.51 5.87 10.74
C ALA A 177 -0.75 5.51 9.26
N ARG A 178 -1.99 5.72 8.79
CA ARG A 178 -2.39 5.53 7.39
C ARG A 178 -3.35 6.65 7.00
N PRO A 179 -3.31 7.14 5.75
CA PRO A 179 -4.25 8.14 5.25
C PRO A 179 -5.68 7.60 5.14
N VAL A 180 -5.79 6.26 5.04
CA VAL A 180 -7.06 5.54 5.04
C VAL A 180 -7.05 4.52 6.17
N LEU A 181 -7.97 4.65 7.11
CA LEU A 181 -8.15 3.75 8.24
C LEU A 181 -9.32 2.80 7.98
N GLN A 182 -9.32 1.66 8.67
CA GLN A 182 -10.40 0.70 8.58
C GLN A 182 -11.46 0.98 9.65
N ARG A 183 -12.73 1.00 9.25
CA ARG A 183 -13.86 1.11 10.17
C ARG A 183 -13.84 -0.02 11.21
N GLY A 184 -14.16 0.30 12.44
CA GLY A 184 -14.29 -0.68 13.53
C GLY A 184 -12.97 -1.12 14.16
N LEU A 185 -11.82 -0.75 13.58
CA LEU A 185 -10.52 -0.97 14.21
C LEU A 185 -10.09 0.28 14.99
N ARG A 186 -9.28 0.07 16.04
CA ARG A 186 -8.62 1.18 16.72
C ARG A 186 -7.80 1.97 15.71
N ALA A 187 -7.97 3.29 15.72
CA ALA A 187 -7.25 4.18 14.81
C ALA A 187 -5.80 4.36 15.29
N PRO A 188 -4.79 3.89 14.53
CA PRO A 188 -3.38 4.06 14.87
C PRO A 188 -2.88 5.44 14.43
N TRP A 189 -2.03 6.04 15.26
CA TRP A 189 -1.40 7.35 15.03
C TRP A 189 0.09 7.28 15.29
N PHE A 190 0.85 8.05 14.55
CA PHE A 190 2.27 8.29 14.82
C PHE A 190 2.46 9.67 15.44
N GLY A 191 3.17 9.71 16.55
CA GLY A 191 3.63 10.95 17.21
C GLY A 191 5.14 10.99 17.19
N ARG A 192 5.74 11.42 16.10
CA ARG A 192 7.19 11.49 15.94
C ARG A 192 7.74 12.81 16.51
N GLY A 193 8.79 12.73 17.30
CA GLY A 193 9.43 13.90 17.92
C GLY A 193 8.72 14.41 19.17
N TYR A 194 7.68 13.71 19.62
CA TYR A 194 6.93 14.01 20.85
C TYR A 194 6.89 12.80 21.78
N GLU A 195 7.87 11.89 21.66
CA GLU A 195 7.96 10.70 22.50
C GLU A 195 8.03 11.08 23.98
N ASN A 196 7.17 10.48 24.80
CA ASN A 196 6.92 10.77 26.21
C ASN A 196 6.23 12.12 26.51
N GLU A 197 5.80 12.85 25.49
CA GLU A 197 5.03 14.08 25.66
C GLU A 197 3.52 13.80 25.65
N GLN A 198 2.77 14.72 26.27
CA GLN A 198 1.31 14.75 26.19
C GLN A 198 0.88 15.56 24.98
N ILE A 199 -0.04 15.00 24.20
CA ILE A 199 -0.68 15.66 23.07
C ILE A 199 -2.19 15.72 23.29
N VAL A 200 -2.82 16.80 22.90
CA VAL A 200 -4.28 16.91 22.81
C VAL A 200 -4.66 16.63 21.35
N LEU A 201 -5.34 15.52 21.13
CA LEU A 201 -5.79 15.10 19.79
C LEU A 201 -7.29 15.30 19.66
N THR A 202 -7.68 16.20 18.79
CA THR A 202 -9.08 16.47 18.44
C THR A 202 -9.34 15.97 17.02
N VAL A 203 -10.40 15.17 16.81
CA VAL A 203 -10.84 14.70 15.48
C VAL A 203 -12.26 15.15 15.25
N ALA A 204 -12.49 15.80 14.12
CA ALA A 204 -13.81 16.27 13.70
C ALA A 204 -14.24 15.59 12.38
N ALA A 205 -15.53 15.26 12.28
CA ALA A 205 -16.12 14.80 11.03
C ALA A 205 -16.19 15.95 10.00
N ALA A 206 -16.41 15.63 8.73
CA ALA A 206 -16.57 16.62 7.66
C ALA A 206 -17.73 17.60 7.91
N THR A 207 -18.69 17.24 8.76
CA THR A 207 -19.77 18.11 9.24
C THR A 207 -19.31 19.16 10.26
N GLY A 208 -18.08 19.05 10.77
CA GLY A 208 -17.55 19.90 11.83
C GLY A 208 -17.78 19.36 13.25
N ASP A 209 -18.51 18.27 13.41
CA ASP A 209 -18.80 17.66 14.72
C ASP A 209 -17.52 17.00 15.26
N VAL A 210 -17.15 17.32 16.49
CA VAL A 210 -16.02 16.68 17.17
C VAL A 210 -16.43 15.27 17.59
N VAL A 211 -15.74 14.28 17.07
CA VAL A 211 -16.00 12.84 17.33
C VAL A 211 -14.98 12.22 18.30
N LEU A 212 -13.84 12.86 18.47
CA LEU A 212 -12.80 12.48 19.41
C LEU A 212 -12.11 13.75 19.94
N ASP A 213 -11.99 13.83 21.25
CA ASP A 213 -11.18 14.82 21.94
C ASP A 213 -10.49 14.12 23.11
N SER A 214 -9.16 13.97 23.04
CA SER A 214 -8.43 13.16 24.00
C SER A 214 -7.03 13.67 24.21
N THR A 215 -6.61 13.69 25.47
CA THR A 215 -5.20 13.91 25.85
C THR A 215 -4.51 12.54 25.90
N LEU A 216 -3.47 12.38 25.10
CA LEU A 216 -2.74 11.12 24.93
C LEU A 216 -1.25 11.35 25.23
N THR A 217 -0.61 10.37 25.88
CA THR A 217 0.85 10.37 26.02
C THR A 217 1.45 9.56 24.88
N VAL A 218 2.36 10.17 24.14
CA VAL A 218 3.08 9.48 23.05
C VAL A 218 4.07 8.48 23.66
N PRO A 219 3.95 7.17 23.41
CA PRO A 219 4.93 6.21 23.93
C PRO A 219 6.27 6.35 23.20
N GLN A 220 7.34 5.78 23.78
CA GLN A 220 8.70 5.84 23.26
C GLN A 220 8.83 5.32 21.83
N GLY A 221 7.93 4.43 21.37
CA GLY A 221 7.85 3.95 19.99
C GLY A 221 7.03 4.84 19.05
N GLY A 222 6.52 5.97 19.51
CA GLY A 222 5.77 6.94 18.71
C GLY A 222 4.40 6.46 18.21
N LEU A 223 3.96 5.26 18.53
CA LEU A 223 2.69 4.69 18.05
C LEU A 223 1.58 4.84 19.11
N LEU A 224 0.54 5.57 18.79
CA LEU A 224 -0.67 5.77 19.59
C LEU A 224 -1.85 5.02 18.97
N THR A 225 -2.85 4.71 19.80
CA THR A 225 -4.14 4.19 19.28
C THR A 225 -5.29 4.91 19.95
N THR A 226 -6.30 5.29 19.16
CA THR A 226 -7.55 5.87 19.66
C THR A 226 -8.72 4.92 19.45
N ALA A 227 -9.89 5.30 19.95
CA ALA A 227 -11.13 4.55 19.73
C ALA A 227 -11.41 4.38 18.22
N PRO A 228 -12.14 3.34 17.84
CA PRO A 228 -12.62 3.16 16.47
C PRO A 228 -13.50 4.34 16.04
N LEU A 229 -13.35 4.72 14.76
CA LEU A 229 -14.15 5.77 14.13
C LEU A 229 -15.16 5.16 13.15
N ALA A 230 -16.27 5.84 12.94
CA ALA A 230 -17.23 5.49 11.91
C ALA A 230 -16.65 5.75 10.51
N ALA A 231 -17.27 5.19 9.46
CA ALA A 231 -16.86 5.50 8.10
C ALA A 231 -17.10 6.97 7.75
N GLY A 232 -16.13 7.61 7.11
CA GLY A 232 -16.24 9.03 6.74
C GLY A 232 -14.89 9.69 6.50
N THR A 233 -14.96 10.98 6.19
CA THR A 233 -13.81 11.86 6.08
C THR A 233 -13.69 12.67 7.37
N TYR A 234 -12.48 12.79 7.87
CA TYR A 234 -12.18 13.45 9.13
C TYR A 234 -11.05 14.47 8.96
N THR A 235 -11.14 15.54 9.73
CA THR A 235 -10.04 16.45 10.01
C THR A 235 -9.52 16.17 11.42
N TYR A 236 -8.24 16.35 11.64
CA TYR A 236 -7.68 16.26 12.98
C TYR A 236 -6.80 17.46 13.29
N THR A 237 -6.72 17.78 14.56
CA THR A 237 -5.77 18.74 15.13
C THR A 237 -5.11 18.10 16.33
N ALA A 238 -3.78 18.12 16.35
CA ALA A 238 -2.97 17.67 17.47
C ALA A 238 -2.18 18.86 18.02
N VAL A 239 -2.34 19.15 19.29
CA VAL A 239 -1.59 20.17 20.00
C VAL A 239 -0.57 19.47 20.88
N ALA A 240 0.73 19.75 20.64
CA ALA A 240 1.85 19.20 21.38
C ALA A 240 2.78 20.33 21.78
N ALA A 241 3.03 20.55 23.07
CA ALA A 241 3.82 21.66 23.60
C ALA A 241 3.41 23.04 23.00
N ALA A 242 4.21 23.60 22.09
CA ALA A 242 3.93 24.87 21.42
C ALA A 242 3.42 24.70 19.98
N ASP A 243 3.35 23.44 19.45
CA ASP A 243 3.03 23.16 18.07
C ASP A 243 1.57 22.73 17.91
N THR A 244 0.96 23.20 16.85
CA THR A 244 -0.36 22.73 16.41
C THR A 244 -0.23 22.10 15.03
N ILE A 245 -0.57 20.82 14.93
CA ILE A 245 -0.45 20.01 13.74
C ILE A 245 -1.84 19.54 13.33
N GLY A 246 -2.18 19.63 12.06
CA GLY A 246 -3.47 19.20 11.57
C GLY A 246 -3.39 18.53 10.21
N GLY A 247 -4.47 17.87 9.81
CA GLY A 247 -4.59 17.25 8.51
C GLY A 247 -5.92 16.55 8.32
N THR A 248 -6.05 15.82 7.22
CA THR A 248 -7.25 15.06 6.87
C THR A 248 -6.94 13.58 6.70
N PHE A 249 -7.92 12.72 6.97
CA PHE A 249 -7.82 11.28 6.71
C PHE A 249 -9.22 10.70 6.47
N HIS A 250 -9.25 9.48 5.93
CA HIS A 250 -10.49 8.77 5.63
C HIS A 250 -10.61 7.51 6.45
N VAL A 251 -11.83 7.16 6.82
CA VAL A 251 -12.19 5.85 7.39
C VAL A 251 -13.09 5.16 6.39
N GLU A 252 -12.62 4.02 5.86
CA GLU A 252 -13.37 3.29 4.83
C GLU A 252 -14.61 2.61 5.38
N ALA A 253 -15.70 2.69 4.60
CA ALA A 253 -16.88 1.86 4.79
C ALA A 253 -16.64 0.52 4.09
N PHE A 254 -15.91 -0.41 4.74
CA PHE A 254 -15.95 -1.79 4.24
C PHE A 254 -17.33 -2.38 4.46
N THR A 255 -17.81 -3.15 3.49
CA THR A 255 -18.97 -4.01 3.70
C THR A 255 -18.68 -4.96 4.86
N ASP A 256 -19.67 -5.18 5.72
CA ASP A 256 -19.56 -6.03 6.93
C ASP A 256 -19.02 -7.44 6.63
N GLU A 257 -19.04 -7.87 5.38
CA GLU A 257 -18.48 -9.14 4.89
C GLU A 257 -16.95 -9.23 4.98
N MET A 258 -16.23 -8.08 4.95
CA MET A 258 -14.76 -8.06 5.04
C MET A 258 -14.22 -7.79 6.45
N LEU A 259 -15.05 -7.37 7.36
CA LEU A 259 -14.70 -7.30 8.78
C LEU A 259 -14.73 -8.70 9.34
N GLN A 260 -13.57 -9.28 9.65
CA GLN A 260 -13.55 -10.37 10.63
C GLN A 260 -14.12 -9.76 11.93
N ARG A 261 -15.39 -10.04 12.22
CA ARG A 261 -15.93 -9.78 13.54
C ARG A 261 -14.99 -10.44 14.53
N PRO A 262 -14.47 -9.72 15.54
CA PRO A 262 -13.81 -10.40 16.62
C PRO A 262 -14.82 -11.42 17.13
N THR A 263 -14.55 -12.69 16.89
CA THR A 263 -15.31 -13.76 17.46
C THR A 263 -15.06 -13.61 18.95
N ASP A 264 -16.09 -13.22 19.68
CA ASP A 264 -15.99 -13.08 21.11
C ASP A 264 -15.76 -14.49 21.65
N VAL A 265 -14.51 -14.80 21.98
CA VAL A 265 -14.10 -16.14 22.41
C VAL A 265 -14.89 -16.55 23.66
N ALA A 266 -15.40 -15.56 24.42
CA ALA A 266 -16.29 -15.79 25.55
C ALA A 266 -17.65 -16.38 25.13
N ASP A 267 -18.17 -16.02 23.96
CA ASP A 267 -19.44 -16.56 23.45
C ASP A 267 -19.29 -18.00 22.91
N LEU A 268 -18.08 -18.39 22.52
CA LEU A 268 -17.79 -19.76 22.05
C LEU A 268 -17.67 -20.76 23.22
N THR A 269 -17.34 -20.31 24.41
CA THR A 269 -17.18 -21.19 25.59
C THR A 269 -18.47 -21.42 26.35
N MET A 270 -19.50 -20.60 26.15
CA MET A 270 -20.79 -20.69 26.90
C MET A 270 -21.86 -21.54 26.20
N ARG A 271 -21.65 -21.94 24.95
CA ARG A 271 -22.60 -22.82 24.27
C ARG A 271 -22.00 -24.19 24.07
N ALA A 272 -21.94 -24.96 25.16
CA ALA A 272 -21.82 -26.41 25.03
C ALA A 272 -23.03 -26.88 24.20
N PRO A 273 -22.85 -27.55 23.06
CA PRO A 273 -23.99 -28.09 22.35
C PRO A 273 -24.55 -29.25 23.14
N ASP A 274 -25.77 -29.08 23.62
CA ASP A 274 -26.57 -30.21 24.04
C ASP A 274 -26.72 -31.17 22.86
N GLY A 275 -26.15 -32.36 23.00
CA GLY A 275 -26.53 -33.56 22.28
C GLY A 275 -26.06 -33.71 20.85
N ASP A 276 -25.24 -34.64 20.65
CA ASP A 276 -24.89 -35.65 19.61
C ASP A 276 -25.44 -35.56 18.15
N THR A 277 -26.18 -34.53 17.75
CA THR A 277 -26.76 -34.46 16.40
C THR A 277 -26.18 -33.40 15.46
N ALA A 278 -25.35 -32.48 15.96
CA ALA A 278 -24.75 -31.42 15.14
C ALA A 278 -23.38 -31.76 14.57
N ALA A 279 -22.69 -32.74 15.13
CA ALA A 279 -21.34 -33.13 14.71
C ALA A 279 -21.30 -33.83 13.32
N GLU A 280 -22.42 -34.38 12.87
CA GLU A 280 -22.49 -35.12 11.61
C GLU A 280 -22.67 -34.25 10.36
N ARG A 281 -23.08 -32.97 10.51
CA ARG A 281 -23.36 -32.09 9.35
C ARG A 281 -22.22 -31.19 8.90
N ASN A 282 -21.14 -31.09 9.66
CA ASN A 282 -20.05 -30.17 9.34
C ASN A 282 -18.77 -30.93 8.97
N ARG A 283 -18.87 -31.91 8.05
CA ARG A 283 -17.66 -32.45 7.40
C ARG A 283 -17.12 -31.38 6.47
N PRO A 284 -15.90 -30.85 6.73
CA PRO A 284 -15.31 -29.88 5.82
C PRO A 284 -15.19 -30.52 4.43
N LEU A 285 -15.65 -29.84 3.40
CA LEU A 285 -15.58 -30.25 1.98
C LEU A 285 -14.20 -30.80 1.59
N ARG A 286 -13.15 -30.35 2.28
CA ARG A 286 -11.76 -30.80 2.11
C ARG A 286 -11.54 -32.28 2.41
N THR A 287 -12.35 -32.88 3.26
CA THR A 287 -12.22 -34.30 3.64
C THR A 287 -13.13 -35.22 2.81
N TRP A 288 -13.96 -34.67 1.95
CA TRP A 288 -14.85 -35.42 1.10
C TRP A 288 -14.22 -35.64 -0.28
N PRO A 289 -13.88 -36.86 -0.68
CA PRO A 289 -13.17 -37.13 -1.93
C PRO A 289 -14.02 -36.89 -3.17
N PHE A 290 -15.36 -36.94 -3.06
CA PHE A 290 -16.30 -36.90 -4.17
C PHE A 290 -16.19 -35.61 -5.03
N PRO A 291 -16.08 -34.37 -4.50
CA PRO A 291 -15.89 -33.17 -5.31
C PRO A 291 -14.61 -33.21 -6.14
N TYR A 292 -13.54 -33.78 -5.59
CA TYR A 292 -12.27 -33.92 -6.31
C TYR A 292 -12.36 -34.94 -7.45
N LEU A 293 -13.10 -36.03 -7.26
CA LEU A 293 -13.35 -37.02 -8.31
C LEU A 293 -14.19 -36.43 -9.45
N VAL A 294 -15.19 -35.60 -9.14
CA VAL A 294 -16.01 -34.91 -10.15
C VAL A 294 -15.15 -33.93 -10.96
N ILE A 295 -14.30 -33.12 -10.31
CA ILE A 295 -13.40 -32.20 -11.01
C ILE A 295 -12.42 -32.98 -11.88
N LEU A 296 -11.82 -34.06 -11.38
CA LEU A 296 -10.90 -34.90 -12.13
C LEU A 296 -11.57 -35.52 -13.34
N ALA A 297 -12.78 -36.06 -13.18
CA ALA A 297 -13.56 -36.62 -14.27
C ALA A 297 -13.90 -35.59 -15.35
N ALA A 298 -14.26 -34.35 -14.95
CA ALA A 298 -14.53 -33.26 -15.89
C ALA A 298 -13.28 -32.88 -16.70
N VAL A 299 -12.12 -32.75 -16.03
CA VAL A 299 -10.84 -32.46 -16.70
C VAL A 299 -10.44 -33.57 -17.66
N CYS A 300 -10.61 -34.84 -17.25
CA CYS A 300 -10.34 -35.98 -18.13
C CYS A 300 -11.29 -36.03 -19.36
N ALA A 301 -12.57 -35.73 -19.14
CA ALA A 301 -13.55 -35.69 -20.24
C ALA A 301 -13.24 -34.55 -21.23
N GLU A 302 -12.86 -33.37 -20.73
CA GLU A 302 -12.43 -32.27 -21.58
C GLU A 302 -11.16 -32.64 -22.37
N TRP A 303 -10.18 -33.24 -21.71
CA TRP A 303 -8.94 -33.67 -22.37
C TRP A 303 -9.19 -34.69 -23.48
N ILE A 304 -10.03 -35.69 -23.21
CA ILE A 304 -10.43 -36.70 -24.21
C ILE A 304 -11.19 -36.04 -25.37
N GLY A 305 -12.10 -35.09 -25.05
CA GLY A 305 -12.86 -34.34 -26.06
C GLY A 305 -11.94 -33.55 -26.99
N ARG A 306 -11.00 -32.79 -26.43
CA ARG A 306 -9.98 -32.02 -27.20
C ARG A 306 -9.14 -32.95 -28.07
N ARG A 307 -8.69 -34.06 -27.54
CA ARG A 307 -7.88 -35.05 -28.29
C ARG A 307 -8.64 -35.65 -29.45
N ARG A 308 -9.94 -35.98 -29.27
CA ARG A 308 -10.81 -36.51 -30.36
C ARG A 308 -11.13 -35.46 -31.41
N ALA A 309 -11.20 -34.19 -31.02
CA ALA A 309 -11.40 -33.04 -31.92
C ALA A 309 -10.12 -32.60 -32.66
N GLY A 310 -8.97 -33.26 -32.44
CA GLY A 310 -7.69 -32.89 -33.06
C GLY A 310 -7.08 -31.62 -32.55
N LEU A 311 -7.59 -31.04 -31.47
CA LEU A 311 -7.05 -29.87 -30.82
C LEU A 311 -5.92 -30.31 -29.88
N ARG A 312 -4.68 -29.93 -30.19
CA ARG A 312 -3.49 -30.13 -29.34
C ARG A 312 -3.29 -29.00 -28.36
#